data_f29d98c8d914b1955210f106101af019
#
_entry.id   f29d98c8d914b1955210f106101af019
#
_cell.length_a   1.000
_cell.length_b   1.000
_cell.length_c   1.000
_cell.angle_alpha   90.00
_cell.angle_beta   90.00
_cell.angle_gamma   90.00
#
_symmetry.space_group_name_H-M   'P 1'
#
loop_
_entity.id
_entity.type
_entity.pdbx_description
1 polymer ?
#
loop_
_entity_poly.entity_id
_entity_poly.type
_entity_poly.pdbx_seq_one_letter_code
_entity_poly.pdbx_strand_id
1 'polypeptide(L)'
;MSLTLPTSCRASARIDFPALDTYFADILDAIATHDMTVVDGDAGYRVISAFGQALLQKGPGQLDISVEAADGQSLNRMKHALAGPIGFIAARERLAIRWVGDRAGLTSLGDLRILTVDAVMQLTPGMRRVVLCGQDLAHLDRPDQMHCRLIFAPKGEASPAWPALDDQGHVVWPGGKMPTRVYTIRHIDAKQGRLTIDFALHAQPGPATAWALAAAPGDRVGVVGPAAGGPKPAAFYVLAGDESGLPGIARILASLPQAAQGLAFIEVRDSAETLPLARPPGVALHWLYRQAHAAGTTTLLPDAIRGVAWPTDLSGVFFWGGCEHRAFRDIHRHLKHTVGLSSAQQVLYSHWHRRLSEEQIIEVGASAYLPE
;
A
#
# COMPACT_ATOMS: atom_id res chain seq x y z
N MET A 1 38.83 29.42 8.30
CA MET A 1 37.78 28.40 8.35
C MET A 1 37.37 28.12 6.91
N SER A 2 37.85 27.01 6.35
CA SER A 2 37.48 26.57 5.00
C SER A 2 36.08 25.96 5.07
N LEU A 3 35.10 26.63 4.47
CA LEU A 3 33.77 26.08 4.25
C LEU A 3 33.90 25.01 3.18
N THR A 4 34.05 23.74 3.59
CA THR A 4 33.82 22.61 2.69
C THR A 4 32.34 22.65 2.30
N LEU A 5 32.06 22.94 1.03
CA LEU A 5 30.75 22.75 0.43
C LEU A 5 30.35 21.26 0.65
N PRO A 6 29.11 20.96 1.04
CA PRO A 6 28.69 19.59 1.16
C PRO A 6 28.86 18.92 -0.20
N THR A 7 29.66 17.87 -0.27
CA THR A 7 29.89 17.06 -1.48
C THR A 7 28.57 16.34 -1.80
N SER A 8 27.82 16.87 -2.79
CA SER A 8 26.64 16.16 -3.30
C SER A 8 27.06 14.85 -3.96
N CYS A 9 26.34 13.78 -3.69
CA CYS A 9 26.51 12.48 -4.35
C CYS A 9 25.74 12.48 -5.68
N ARG A 10 26.36 11.92 -6.73
CA ARG A 10 25.81 11.92 -8.10
C ARG A 10 25.89 10.54 -8.73
N ALA A 11 24.86 10.22 -9.52
CA ALA A 11 24.85 9.03 -10.38
C ALA A 11 24.07 9.31 -11.66
N SER A 12 24.34 8.52 -12.69
CA SER A 12 23.60 8.54 -13.94
C SER A 12 23.31 7.14 -14.43
N ALA A 13 22.24 6.99 -15.22
CA ALA A 13 21.92 5.76 -15.92
C ALA A 13 21.51 6.10 -17.36
N ARG A 14 21.96 5.27 -18.30
CA ARG A 14 21.50 5.26 -19.68
C ARG A 14 20.74 3.98 -19.93
N ILE A 15 19.50 4.08 -20.36
CA ILE A 15 18.60 2.97 -20.55
C ILE A 15 18.27 2.87 -22.03
N ASP A 16 18.62 1.75 -22.65
CA ASP A 16 18.14 1.39 -23.98
C ASP A 16 16.65 1.04 -23.88
N PHE A 17 15.79 1.85 -24.52
CA PHE A 17 14.35 1.76 -24.35
C PHE A 17 13.62 2.06 -25.67
N PRO A 18 13.62 1.13 -26.63
CA PRO A 18 13.01 1.35 -27.95
C PRO A 18 11.54 1.77 -27.92
N ALA A 19 10.77 1.25 -26.95
CA ALA A 19 9.35 1.56 -26.79
C ALA A 19 9.07 2.76 -25.86
N LEU A 20 10.08 3.62 -25.57
CA LEU A 20 9.99 4.71 -24.60
C LEU A 20 8.75 5.61 -24.82
N ASP A 21 8.45 5.94 -26.08
CA ASP A 21 7.33 6.82 -26.41
C ASP A 21 5.96 6.28 -25.92
N THR A 22 5.82 4.96 -25.89
CA THR A 22 4.59 4.29 -25.43
C THR A 22 4.38 4.40 -23.93
N TYR A 23 5.46 4.38 -23.14
CA TYR A 23 5.40 4.26 -21.69
C TYR A 23 5.73 5.56 -20.95
N PHE A 24 6.31 6.54 -21.61
CA PHE A 24 6.96 7.65 -20.94
C PHE A 24 5.99 8.51 -20.10
N ALA A 25 4.81 8.80 -20.63
CA ALA A 25 3.79 9.55 -19.89
C ALA A 25 3.35 8.82 -18.61
N ASP A 26 3.06 7.53 -18.72
CA ASP A 26 2.63 6.69 -17.58
C ASP A 26 3.75 6.56 -16.53
N ILE A 27 5.03 6.53 -16.97
CA ILE A 27 6.19 6.54 -16.08
C ILE A 27 6.26 7.85 -15.28
N LEU A 28 6.09 9.00 -15.94
CA LEU A 28 6.09 10.30 -15.25
C LEU A 28 4.94 10.41 -14.25
N ASP A 29 3.75 9.96 -14.61
CA ASP A 29 2.59 9.91 -13.73
C ASP A 29 2.84 8.99 -12.53
N ALA A 30 3.41 7.80 -12.75
CA ALA A 30 3.76 6.87 -11.69
C ALA A 30 4.83 7.46 -10.74
N ILE A 31 5.84 8.16 -11.25
CA ILE A 31 6.84 8.87 -10.44
C ILE A 31 6.15 9.94 -9.58
N ALA A 32 5.24 10.73 -10.14
CA ALA A 32 4.54 11.80 -9.43
C ALA A 32 3.63 11.29 -8.30
N THR A 33 3.19 10.02 -8.33
CA THR A 33 2.37 9.44 -7.25
C THR A 33 3.16 9.10 -5.97
N HIS A 34 4.50 9.18 -5.99
CA HIS A 34 5.38 8.77 -4.90
C HIS A 34 6.02 9.95 -4.13
N ASP A 35 5.25 10.98 -3.83
CA ASP A 35 5.72 12.22 -3.16
C ASP A 35 6.89 12.90 -3.90
N MET A 36 6.93 12.76 -5.23
CA MET A 36 7.88 13.43 -6.11
C MET A 36 7.17 14.40 -7.04
N THR A 37 7.77 15.57 -7.23
CA THR A 37 7.26 16.58 -8.17
C THR A 37 7.99 16.44 -9.49
N VAL A 38 7.24 16.26 -10.58
CA VAL A 38 7.78 16.23 -11.94
C VAL A 38 7.51 17.57 -12.60
N VAL A 39 8.55 18.22 -13.10
CA VAL A 39 8.49 19.52 -13.77
C VAL A 39 9.08 19.40 -15.17
N ASP A 40 8.30 19.76 -16.19
CA ASP A 40 8.76 19.83 -17.57
C ASP A 40 9.65 21.07 -17.77
N GLY A 41 10.74 20.96 -18.51
CA GLY A 41 11.69 22.04 -18.76
C GLY A 41 12.50 21.84 -20.03
N ASP A 42 13.18 22.87 -20.50
CA ASP A 42 13.96 22.87 -21.76
C ASP A 42 15.02 21.76 -21.86
N ALA A 43 15.58 21.35 -20.70
CA ALA A 43 16.61 20.31 -20.64
C ALA A 43 16.04 18.89 -20.46
N GLY A 44 14.73 18.73 -20.33
CA GLY A 44 14.03 17.49 -19.98
C GLY A 44 13.20 17.60 -18.70
N TYR A 45 12.75 16.47 -18.18
CA TYR A 45 11.86 16.41 -17.02
C TYR A 45 12.66 16.36 -15.72
N ARG A 46 12.47 17.38 -14.87
CA ARG A 46 13.08 17.41 -13.54
C ARG A 46 12.18 16.75 -12.52
N VAL A 47 12.73 15.80 -11.78
CA VAL A 47 12.08 15.16 -10.65
C VAL A 47 12.69 15.70 -9.36
N ILE A 48 11.85 16.18 -8.46
CA ILE A 48 12.25 16.80 -7.18
C ILE A 48 11.60 16.01 -6.04
N SER A 49 12.38 15.64 -5.05
CA SER A 49 11.91 14.94 -3.84
C SER A 49 12.63 15.44 -2.59
N ALA A 50 12.22 14.96 -1.42
CA ALA A 50 12.91 15.22 -0.15
C ALA A 50 14.33 14.59 -0.10
N PHE A 51 14.64 13.64 -0.99
CA PHE A 51 15.93 12.92 -1.03
C PHE A 51 16.93 13.54 -1.98
N GLY A 52 16.48 14.34 -2.94
CA GLY A 52 17.31 14.92 -3.96
C GLY A 52 16.54 15.27 -5.22
N GLN A 53 17.26 15.40 -6.32
CA GLN A 53 16.71 15.73 -7.63
C GLN A 53 17.24 14.82 -8.72
N ALA A 54 16.44 14.65 -9.78
CA ALA A 54 16.89 13.97 -11.00
C ALA A 54 16.47 14.74 -12.23
N LEU A 55 17.20 14.51 -13.33
CA LEU A 55 16.84 14.95 -14.67
C LEU A 55 16.66 13.75 -15.56
N LEU A 56 15.47 13.63 -16.17
CA LEU A 56 15.13 12.61 -17.14
C LEU A 56 15.15 13.25 -18.54
N GLN A 57 16.01 12.75 -19.42
CA GLN A 57 16.16 13.24 -20.79
C GLN A 57 15.75 12.13 -21.76
N LYS A 58 14.70 12.43 -22.52
CA LYS A 58 14.16 11.51 -23.52
C LYS A 58 14.94 11.68 -24.83
N GLY A 59 15.51 10.59 -25.32
CA GLY A 59 16.13 10.47 -26.63
C GLY A 59 15.42 9.43 -27.51
N PRO A 60 15.80 9.31 -28.80
CA PRO A 60 15.26 8.29 -29.69
C PRO A 60 15.61 6.88 -29.19
N GLY A 61 14.60 6.14 -28.66
CA GLY A 61 14.79 4.79 -28.13
C GLY A 61 15.67 4.71 -26.89
N GLN A 62 15.84 5.82 -26.15
CA GLN A 62 16.77 5.89 -25.02
C GLN A 62 16.24 6.86 -23.96
N LEU A 63 16.45 6.52 -22.70
CA LEU A 63 16.22 7.38 -21.56
C LEU A 63 17.52 7.59 -20.79
N ASP A 64 17.99 8.83 -20.72
CA ASP A 64 19.12 9.23 -19.88
C ASP A 64 18.59 9.81 -18.56
N ILE A 65 19.16 9.37 -17.45
CA ILE A 65 18.78 9.83 -16.10
C ILE A 65 20.04 10.28 -15.38
N SER A 66 20.02 11.47 -14.80
CA SER A 66 21.04 11.94 -13.86
C SER A 66 20.41 12.25 -12.53
N VAL A 67 21.07 11.88 -11.43
CA VAL A 67 20.57 12.02 -10.06
C VAL A 67 21.61 12.77 -9.22
N GLU A 68 21.15 13.68 -8.38
CA GLU A 68 21.95 14.39 -7.39
C GLU A 68 21.24 14.36 -6.03
N ALA A 69 21.98 14.02 -4.97
CA ALA A 69 21.49 13.91 -3.60
C ALA A 69 22.52 14.41 -2.58
N ALA A 70 22.06 14.76 -1.37
CA ALA A 70 22.94 15.29 -0.34
C ALA A 70 23.93 14.27 0.23
N ASP A 71 23.58 12.99 0.20
CA ASP A 71 24.36 11.87 0.74
C ASP A 71 24.07 10.57 0.00
N GLY A 72 24.86 9.53 0.29
CA GLY A 72 24.75 8.24 -0.37
C GLY A 72 23.44 7.49 -0.07
N GLN A 73 22.87 7.64 1.11
CA GLN A 73 21.57 7.04 1.45
C GLN A 73 20.46 7.67 0.61
N SER A 74 20.44 8.98 0.53
CA SER A 74 19.51 9.74 -0.30
C SER A 74 19.70 9.42 -1.79
N LEU A 75 20.95 9.23 -2.24
CA LEU A 75 21.24 8.82 -3.61
C LEU A 75 20.65 7.44 -3.95
N ASN A 76 20.83 6.44 -3.08
CA ASN A 76 20.26 5.11 -3.29
C ASN A 76 18.71 5.14 -3.24
N ARG A 77 18.12 5.99 -2.42
CA ARG A 77 16.66 6.23 -2.39
C ARG A 77 16.15 6.83 -3.69
N MET A 78 16.86 7.81 -4.25
CA MET A 78 16.50 8.39 -5.55
C MET A 78 16.60 7.36 -6.67
N LYS A 79 17.68 6.57 -6.72
CA LYS A 79 17.83 5.48 -7.69
C LYS A 79 16.66 4.50 -7.60
N HIS A 80 16.29 4.09 -6.39
CA HIS A 80 15.16 3.18 -6.14
C HIS A 80 13.83 3.79 -6.59
N ALA A 81 13.56 5.04 -6.21
CA ALA A 81 12.31 5.74 -6.49
C ALA A 81 12.08 5.97 -7.99
N LEU A 82 13.15 6.03 -8.79
CA LEU A 82 13.05 6.13 -10.25
C LEU A 82 13.01 4.76 -10.93
N ALA A 83 13.88 3.82 -10.53
CA ALA A 83 13.95 2.50 -11.13
C ALA A 83 12.66 1.67 -10.90
N GLY A 84 12.01 1.82 -9.74
CA GLY A 84 10.77 1.11 -9.39
C GLY A 84 9.63 1.39 -10.37
N PRO A 85 9.17 2.64 -10.53
CA PRO A 85 8.12 2.99 -11.48
C PRO A 85 8.47 2.64 -12.93
N ILE A 86 9.71 2.90 -13.37
CA ILE A 86 10.17 2.56 -14.73
C ILE A 86 10.04 1.06 -14.97
N GLY A 87 10.57 0.24 -14.05
CA GLY A 87 10.52 -1.22 -14.16
C GLY A 87 9.10 -1.79 -14.03
N PHE A 88 8.22 -1.16 -13.26
CA PHE A 88 6.84 -1.59 -13.09
C PHE A 88 5.97 -1.28 -14.31
N ILE A 89 6.01 -0.04 -14.80
CA ILE A 89 5.22 0.40 -15.96
C ILE A 89 5.68 -0.31 -17.23
N ALA A 90 7.00 -0.42 -17.43
CA ALA A 90 7.58 -1.06 -18.60
C ALA A 90 8.04 -2.51 -18.32
N ALA A 91 7.34 -3.25 -17.46
CA ALA A 91 7.74 -4.60 -17.04
C ALA A 91 7.95 -5.58 -18.21
N ARG A 92 7.21 -5.41 -19.31
CA ARG A 92 7.32 -6.26 -20.52
C ARG A 92 8.63 -6.06 -21.27
N GLU A 93 9.23 -4.88 -21.16
CA GLU A 93 10.47 -4.51 -21.86
C GLU A 93 11.71 -5.08 -21.17
N ARG A 94 11.61 -5.53 -19.91
CA ARG A 94 12.72 -6.09 -19.11
C ARG A 94 13.96 -5.20 -19.11
N LEU A 95 13.76 -3.91 -18.90
CA LEU A 95 14.81 -2.89 -18.99
C LEU A 95 15.94 -3.15 -17.99
N ALA A 96 17.18 -3.02 -18.44
CA ALA A 96 18.36 -3.08 -17.59
C ALA A 96 18.76 -1.66 -17.17
N ILE A 97 18.46 -1.27 -15.93
CA ILE A 97 18.85 0.03 -15.37
C ILE A 97 20.17 -0.18 -14.60
N ARG A 98 21.24 0.41 -15.09
CA ARG A 98 22.57 0.35 -14.46
C ARG A 98 23.06 1.74 -14.12
N TRP A 99 23.25 2.00 -12.84
CA TRP A 99 23.74 3.27 -12.36
C TRP A 99 25.25 3.32 -12.33
N VAL A 100 25.79 4.44 -12.82
CA VAL A 100 27.23 4.77 -12.81
C VAL A 100 27.41 6.07 -12.01
N GLY A 101 28.43 6.15 -11.18
CA GLY A 101 28.71 7.30 -10.32
C GLY A 101 29.03 6.90 -8.89
N ASP A 102 28.63 7.74 -7.95
CA ASP A 102 28.92 7.51 -6.53
C ASP A 102 28.20 6.28 -5.98
N ARG A 103 28.86 5.63 -5.02
CA ARG A 103 28.38 4.42 -4.33
C ARG A 103 28.32 4.65 -2.84
N ALA A 104 27.30 4.09 -2.20
CA ALA A 104 27.07 4.22 -0.77
C ALA A 104 27.12 2.88 -0.02
N GLY A 105 27.30 1.76 -0.74
CA GLY A 105 27.13 0.43 -0.19
C GLY A 105 25.67 0.14 0.18
N LEU A 106 25.45 -0.76 1.12
CA LEU A 106 24.12 -1.06 1.61
C LEU A 106 23.60 0.09 2.49
N THR A 107 22.41 0.57 2.18
CA THR A 107 21.72 1.62 2.96
C THR A 107 20.34 1.14 3.38
N SER A 108 19.84 1.64 4.53
CA SER A 108 18.48 1.30 4.97
C SER A 108 17.42 1.86 4.02
N LEU A 109 16.29 1.16 3.88
CA LEU A 109 15.10 1.74 3.25
C LEU A 109 14.62 2.91 4.12
N GLY A 110 14.45 4.07 3.51
CA GLY A 110 14.15 5.28 4.25
C GLY A 110 12.79 5.30 4.94
N ASP A 111 11.83 4.56 4.43
CA ASP A 111 10.48 4.39 4.95
C ASP A 111 10.32 3.12 5.83
N LEU A 112 11.35 2.29 5.97
CA LEU A 112 11.36 1.16 6.88
C LEU A 112 11.46 1.64 8.33
N ARG A 113 10.54 1.18 9.16
CA ARG A 113 10.59 1.29 10.63
C ARG A 113 10.57 -0.09 11.25
N ILE A 114 11.41 -0.30 12.24
CA ILE A 114 11.42 -1.53 13.03
C ILE A 114 10.63 -1.27 14.29
N LEU A 115 9.47 -1.89 14.38
CA LEU A 115 8.57 -1.73 15.51
C LEU A 115 8.60 -2.97 16.39
N THR A 116 8.27 -2.77 17.67
CA THR A 116 8.18 -3.82 18.67
C THR A 116 6.72 -4.02 19.06
N VAL A 117 6.30 -5.26 19.25
CA VAL A 117 4.97 -5.58 19.77
C VAL A 117 4.88 -5.09 21.22
N ASP A 118 3.94 -4.19 21.48
CA ASP A 118 3.60 -3.65 22.80
C ASP A 118 2.49 -4.48 23.46
N ALA A 119 1.42 -4.77 22.69
CA ALA A 119 0.29 -5.55 23.19
C ALA A 119 -0.37 -6.38 22.08
N VAL A 120 -1.03 -7.45 22.50
CA VAL A 120 -1.81 -8.32 21.64
C VAL A 120 -3.17 -8.55 22.28
N MET A 121 -4.26 -8.42 21.51
CA MET A 121 -5.63 -8.57 21.98
C MET A 121 -6.46 -9.41 20.99
N GLN A 122 -7.22 -10.37 21.49
CA GLN A 122 -8.24 -11.04 20.69
C GLN A 122 -9.49 -10.15 20.65
N LEU A 123 -9.89 -9.68 19.48
CA LEU A 123 -11.08 -8.83 19.31
C LEU A 123 -12.35 -9.67 19.12
N THR A 124 -12.26 -10.67 18.23
CA THR A 124 -13.30 -11.65 17.94
C THR A 124 -12.62 -13.00 17.71
N PRO A 125 -13.32 -14.12 17.59
CA PRO A 125 -12.70 -15.41 17.28
C PRO A 125 -11.81 -15.38 16.02
N GLY A 126 -12.18 -14.58 15.01
CA GLY A 126 -11.46 -14.43 13.74
C GLY A 126 -10.65 -13.15 13.58
N MET A 127 -10.55 -12.29 14.61
CA MET A 127 -9.81 -11.02 14.49
C MET A 127 -8.89 -10.79 15.69
N ARG A 128 -7.62 -10.53 15.44
CA ARG A 128 -6.61 -10.26 16.47
C ARG A 128 -5.94 -8.91 16.23
N ARG A 129 -5.88 -8.11 17.27
CA ARG A 129 -5.19 -6.81 17.27
C ARG A 129 -3.78 -6.94 17.80
N VAL A 130 -2.84 -6.32 17.11
CA VAL A 130 -1.47 -6.13 17.56
C VAL A 130 -1.20 -4.63 17.62
N VAL A 131 -0.76 -4.15 18.80
CA VAL A 131 -0.27 -2.80 19.00
C VAL A 131 1.24 -2.84 18.93
N LEU A 132 1.79 -2.01 18.07
CA LEU A 132 3.22 -1.88 17.83
C LEU A 132 3.71 -0.55 18.38
N CYS A 133 4.92 -0.52 18.92
CA CYS A 133 5.58 0.71 19.36
C CYS A 133 6.92 0.91 18.66
N GLY A 134 7.27 2.18 18.43
CA GLY A 134 8.52 2.60 17.80
C GLY A 134 8.61 4.11 17.62
N GLN A 135 9.65 4.56 16.93
CA GLN A 135 9.93 5.97 16.70
C GLN A 135 9.68 6.37 15.23
N ASP A 136 9.61 7.68 14.98
CA ASP A 136 9.52 8.26 13.64
C ASP A 136 8.34 7.75 12.81
N LEU A 137 7.16 7.66 13.42
CA LEU A 137 5.94 7.17 12.76
C LEU A 137 5.13 8.26 12.06
N ALA A 138 5.54 9.53 12.12
CA ALA A 138 4.77 10.66 11.61
C ALA A 138 4.47 10.53 10.09
N HIS A 139 5.41 9.97 9.32
CA HIS A 139 5.22 9.75 7.88
C HIS A 139 4.15 8.70 7.55
N LEU A 140 3.83 7.80 8.49
CA LEU A 140 2.77 6.79 8.36
C LEU A 140 1.38 7.33 8.74
N ASP A 141 1.32 8.49 9.39
CA ASP A 141 0.06 9.11 9.85
C ASP A 141 -0.56 9.94 8.73
N ARG A 142 -1.06 9.24 7.73
CA ARG A 142 -1.64 9.80 6.51
C ARG A 142 -3.11 9.38 6.39
N PRO A 143 -4.06 10.34 6.23
CA PRO A 143 -5.47 9.99 6.01
C PRO A 143 -5.73 9.46 4.59
N ASP A 144 -4.90 9.87 3.63
CA ASP A 144 -4.99 9.51 2.21
C ASP A 144 -4.24 8.22 1.86
N GLN A 145 -3.42 7.68 2.79
CA GLN A 145 -2.68 6.43 2.62
C GLN A 145 -2.82 5.56 3.87
N MET A 146 -3.55 4.47 3.75
CA MET A 146 -4.00 3.71 4.93
C MET A 146 -3.30 2.36 5.12
N HIS A 147 -2.44 1.95 4.20
CA HIS A 147 -1.81 0.63 4.24
C HIS A 147 -0.30 0.73 4.46
N CYS A 148 0.26 -0.32 5.00
CA CYS A 148 1.69 -0.52 5.10
C CYS A 148 2.03 -1.99 4.77
N ARG A 149 3.28 -2.23 4.39
CA ARG A 149 3.82 -3.58 4.23
C ARG A 149 4.51 -3.99 5.52
N LEU A 150 4.06 -5.08 6.11
CA LEU A 150 4.71 -5.72 7.25
C LEU A 150 5.77 -6.71 6.76
N ILE A 151 6.90 -6.75 7.45
CA ILE A 151 8.01 -7.67 7.21
C ILE A 151 8.18 -8.50 8.47
N PHE A 152 7.93 -9.81 8.38
CA PHE A 152 7.91 -10.71 9.53
C PHE A 152 9.28 -11.34 9.74
N ALA A 153 9.96 -10.89 10.80
CA ALA A 153 11.22 -11.49 11.21
C ALA A 153 11.00 -12.92 11.77
N PRO A 154 11.98 -13.81 11.62
CA PRO A 154 11.96 -15.11 12.28
C PRO A 154 11.83 -14.94 13.79
N LYS A 155 11.00 -15.78 14.42
CA LYS A 155 10.77 -15.72 15.86
C LYS A 155 12.04 -16.04 16.64
N GLY A 156 12.36 -15.22 17.66
CA GLY A 156 13.53 -15.39 18.51
C GLY A 156 14.83 -14.83 17.93
N GLU A 157 14.83 -14.28 16.73
CA GLU A 157 16.01 -13.62 16.18
C GLU A 157 16.15 -12.21 16.75
N ALA A 158 17.18 -12.03 17.58
CA ALA A 158 17.41 -10.78 18.30
C ALA A 158 17.84 -9.62 17.37
N SER A 159 18.48 -9.92 16.23
CA SER A 159 18.99 -8.93 15.28
C SER A 159 18.76 -9.38 13.83
N PRO A 160 17.49 -9.36 13.35
CA PRO A 160 17.20 -9.73 11.98
C PRO A 160 17.93 -8.83 10.99
N ALA A 161 18.45 -9.42 9.90
CA ALA A 161 19.04 -8.67 8.81
C ALA A 161 17.93 -8.12 7.90
N TRP A 162 17.45 -6.93 8.23
CA TRP A 162 16.38 -6.24 7.51
C TRP A 162 16.77 -5.92 6.06
N PRO A 163 15.78 -5.76 5.16
CA PRO A 163 16.05 -5.37 3.78
C PRO A 163 16.75 -4.02 3.70
N ALA A 164 17.61 -3.89 2.70
CA ALA A 164 18.41 -2.71 2.44
C ALA A 164 18.39 -2.35 0.95
N LEU A 165 18.82 -1.15 0.60
CA LEU A 165 19.10 -0.75 -0.78
C LEU A 165 20.57 -0.97 -1.08
N ASP A 166 20.85 -1.58 -2.22
CA ASP A 166 22.21 -1.68 -2.78
C ASP A 166 22.60 -0.40 -3.55
N ASP A 167 23.83 -0.38 -4.08
CA ASP A 167 24.36 0.72 -4.89
C ASP A 167 23.59 0.98 -6.19
N GLN A 168 22.75 0.05 -6.61
CA GLN A 168 21.88 0.18 -7.78
C GLN A 168 20.46 0.62 -7.43
N GLY A 169 20.14 0.82 -6.13
CA GLY A 169 18.82 1.15 -5.63
C GLY A 169 17.86 -0.06 -5.61
N HIS A 170 18.37 -1.28 -5.72
CA HIS A 170 17.56 -2.48 -5.61
C HIS A 170 17.40 -2.88 -4.14
N VAL A 171 16.20 -3.36 -3.79
CA VAL A 171 15.96 -3.96 -2.49
C VAL A 171 16.66 -5.31 -2.41
N VAL A 172 17.59 -5.44 -1.49
CA VAL A 172 18.31 -6.68 -1.20
C VAL A 172 17.98 -7.18 0.20
N TRP A 173 18.12 -8.48 0.39
CA TRP A 173 17.81 -9.17 1.64
C TRP A 173 19.06 -9.88 2.17
N PRO A 174 19.88 -9.19 2.98
CA PRO A 174 21.19 -9.73 3.40
C PRO A 174 21.09 -11.06 4.18
N GLY A 175 20.01 -11.26 4.94
CA GLY A 175 19.73 -12.48 5.71
C GLY A 175 18.78 -13.48 5.02
N GLY A 176 18.49 -13.28 3.73
CA GLY A 176 17.45 -14.03 3.02
C GLY A 176 16.09 -13.34 3.09
N LYS A 177 15.23 -13.62 2.09
CA LYS A 177 13.93 -12.96 1.95
C LYS A 177 12.99 -13.34 3.08
N MET A 178 12.55 -12.35 3.86
CA MET A 178 11.53 -12.52 4.89
C MET A 178 10.13 -12.48 4.27
N PRO A 179 9.15 -13.18 4.88
CA PRO A 179 7.74 -13.04 4.48
C PRO A 179 7.26 -11.60 4.67
N THR A 180 6.48 -11.11 3.71
CA THR A 180 5.86 -9.77 3.80
C THR A 180 4.39 -9.86 3.44
N ARG A 181 3.56 -8.96 4.03
CA ARG A 181 2.15 -8.80 3.66
C ARG A 181 1.72 -7.35 3.84
N VAL A 182 0.80 -6.93 2.99
CA VAL A 182 0.18 -5.60 3.11
C VAL A 182 -0.97 -5.66 4.09
N TYR A 183 -1.01 -4.70 5.02
CA TYR A 183 -2.05 -4.56 6.03
C TYR A 183 -2.52 -3.12 6.16
N THR A 184 -3.76 -2.95 6.61
CA THR A 184 -4.28 -1.64 6.96
C THR A 184 -3.69 -1.16 8.28
N ILE A 185 -3.20 0.07 8.32
CA ILE A 185 -2.91 0.79 9.56
C ILE A 185 -4.27 1.15 10.17
N ARG A 186 -4.74 0.34 11.14
CA ARG A 186 -6.04 0.54 11.79
C ARG A 186 -6.11 1.82 12.59
N HIS A 187 -5.05 2.13 13.29
CA HIS A 187 -4.89 3.36 14.07
C HIS A 187 -3.41 3.68 14.22
N ILE A 188 -3.09 4.95 14.30
CA ILE A 188 -1.74 5.44 14.57
C ILE A 188 -1.81 6.62 15.53
N ASP A 189 -0.93 6.61 16.54
CA ASP A 189 -0.61 7.74 17.38
C ASP A 189 0.90 7.99 17.23
N ALA A 190 1.25 8.82 16.27
CA ALA A 190 2.65 9.12 15.97
C ALA A 190 3.35 9.85 17.11
N LYS A 191 2.62 10.59 17.96
CA LYS A 191 3.19 11.30 19.12
C LYS A 191 3.58 10.34 20.22
N GLN A 192 2.77 9.30 20.45
CA GLN A 192 3.07 8.24 21.42
C GLN A 192 3.91 7.10 20.81
N GLY A 193 4.23 7.17 19.52
CA GLY A 193 4.97 6.13 18.82
C GLY A 193 4.22 4.80 18.74
N ARG A 194 2.89 4.82 18.58
CA ARG A 194 2.04 3.62 18.54
C ARG A 194 1.35 3.44 17.19
N LEU A 195 1.37 2.22 16.69
CA LEU A 195 0.70 1.80 15.46
C LEU A 195 -0.09 0.51 15.73
N THR A 196 -1.34 0.47 15.28
CA THR A 196 -2.25 -0.66 15.52
C THR A 196 -2.59 -1.34 14.19
N ILE A 197 -2.46 -2.66 14.17
CA ILE A 197 -2.85 -3.52 13.05
C ILE A 197 -3.86 -4.55 13.56
N ASP A 198 -4.95 -4.73 12.82
CA ASP A 198 -5.92 -5.80 13.04
C ASP A 198 -5.71 -6.91 12.01
N PHE A 199 -5.50 -8.13 12.47
CA PHE A 199 -5.23 -9.30 11.65
C PHE A 199 -6.48 -10.17 11.54
N ALA A 200 -6.98 -10.38 10.33
CA ALA A 200 -7.96 -11.44 10.07
C ALA A 200 -7.25 -12.80 10.17
N LEU A 201 -7.81 -13.69 10.98
CA LEU A 201 -7.26 -15.03 11.24
C LEU A 201 -7.94 -16.03 10.31
N HIS A 202 -7.14 -16.83 9.62
CA HIS A 202 -7.61 -17.85 8.70
C HIS A 202 -7.34 -19.26 9.24
N ALA A 203 -8.22 -20.22 8.94
CA ALA A 203 -8.08 -21.61 9.37
C ALA A 203 -6.79 -22.27 8.83
N GLN A 204 -6.34 -21.86 7.65
CA GLN A 204 -5.03 -22.21 7.10
C GLN A 204 -4.13 -20.97 7.21
N PRO A 205 -3.29 -20.87 8.25
CA PRO A 205 -2.52 -19.67 8.51
C PRO A 205 -1.41 -19.49 7.48
N GLY A 206 -1.48 -18.40 6.70
CA GLY A 206 -0.33 -17.88 5.96
C GLY A 206 0.68 -17.21 6.91
N PRO A 207 1.82 -16.72 6.39
CA PRO A 207 2.89 -16.15 7.22
C PRO A 207 2.44 -15.08 8.21
N ALA A 208 1.55 -14.17 7.78
CA ALA A 208 1.04 -13.09 8.63
C ALA A 208 0.13 -13.61 9.75
N THR A 209 -0.80 -14.51 9.44
CA THR A 209 -1.68 -15.12 10.45
C THR A 209 -0.87 -15.95 11.45
N ALA A 210 0.11 -16.74 10.97
CA ALA A 210 1.00 -17.51 11.83
C ALA A 210 1.80 -16.60 12.76
N TRP A 211 2.35 -15.48 12.24
CA TRP A 211 3.05 -14.49 13.04
C TRP A 211 2.13 -13.84 14.07
N ALA A 212 0.94 -13.39 13.67
CA ALA A 212 -0.01 -12.73 14.57
C ALA A 212 -0.49 -13.66 15.70
N LEU A 213 -0.67 -14.96 15.43
CA LEU A 213 -1.05 -15.96 16.43
C LEU A 213 0.08 -16.20 17.44
N ALA A 214 1.34 -16.13 17.00
CA ALA A 214 2.51 -16.35 17.84
C ALA A 214 3.05 -15.07 18.48
N ALA A 215 2.58 -13.88 18.06
CA ALA A 215 3.07 -12.58 18.49
C ALA A 215 2.95 -12.39 20.01
N ALA A 216 4.01 -11.90 20.61
CA ALA A 216 4.11 -11.56 22.02
C ALA A 216 4.83 -10.21 22.23
N PRO A 217 4.59 -9.51 23.34
CA PRO A 217 5.33 -8.30 23.66
C PRO A 217 6.85 -8.51 23.54
N GLY A 218 7.53 -7.59 22.87
CA GLY A 218 8.97 -7.67 22.59
C GLY A 218 9.32 -8.23 21.20
N ASP A 219 8.40 -8.93 20.50
CA ASP A 219 8.65 -9.38 19.13
C ASP A 219 8.81 -8.19 18.17
N ARG A 220 9.61 -8.36 17.13
CA ARG A 220 9.93 -7.30 16.15
C ARG A 220 9.24 -7.54 14.81
N VAL A 221 8.84 -6.44 14.17
CA VAL A 221 8.28 -6.42 12.84
C VAL A 221 8.77 -5.20 12.07
N GLY A 222 9.13 -5.38 10.81
CA GLY A 222 9.43 -4.26 9.92
C GLY A 222 8.13 -3.70 9.33
N VAL A 223 8.05 -2.38 9.23
CA VAL A 223 6.91 -1.65 8.63
C VAL A 223 7.45 -0.71 7.57
N VAL A 224 6.97 -0.87 6.34
CA VAL A 224 7.33 -0.03 5.18
C VAL A 224 6.05 0.61 4.65
N GLY A 225 6.07 1.90 4.37
CA GLY A 225 4.93 2.64 3.87
C GLY A 225 4.99 4.12 4.24
N PRO A 226 3.86 4.83 4.14
CA PRO A 226 2.51 4.33 3.87
C PRO A 226 2.25 4.06 2.38
N ALA A 227 1.16 3.37 2.08
CA ALA A 227 0.72 3.07 0.73
C ALA A 227 -0.81 2.99 0.64
N ALA A 228 -1.31 2.91 -0.58
CA ALA A 228 -2.71 2.69 -0.96
C ALA A 228 -3.69 3.79 -0.49
N GLY A 229 -4.71 4.04 -1.30
CA GLY A 229 -5.61 5.17 -1.13
C GLY A 229 -6.58 5.03 0.06
N GLY A 230 -6.74 6.15 0.77
CA GLY A 230 -7.79 6.36 1.75
C GLY A 230 -9.05 6.99 1.16
N PRO A 231 -9.99 7.41 2.01
CA PRO A 231 -11.22 8.06 1.58
C PRO A 231 -10.93 9.46 1.02
N LYS A 232 -11.71 9.84 0.02
CA LYS A 232 -11.75 11.23 -0.48
C LYS A 232 -12.98 11.94 0.08
N PRO A 233 -12.98 13.27 0.19
CA PRO A 233 -14.16 14.02 0.60
C PRO A 233 -15.35 13.74 -0.32
N ALA A 234 -16.50 13.40 0.28
CA ALA A 234 -17.75 13.11 -0.43
C ALA A 234 -18.97 13.45 0.44
N ALA A 235 -20.12 13.57 -0.18
CA ALA A 235 -21.39 13.75 0.51
C ALA A 235 -22.03 12.40 0.93
N PHE A 236 -21.78 11.36 0.12
CA PHE A 236 -22.33 10.03 0.34
C PHE A 236 -21.25 8.95 0.18
N TYR A 237 -21.04 8.15 1.21
CA TYR A 237 -20.03 7.11 1.25
C TYR A 237 -20.67 5.72 1.15
N VAL A 238 -20.10 4.87 0.31
CA VAL A 238 -20.39 3.43 0.30
C VAL A 238 -19.12 2.68 0.61
N LEU A 239 -19.12 1.93 1.71
CA LEU A 239 -17.96 1.17 2.18
C LEU A 239 -18.30 -0.32 2.12
N ALA A 240 -17.41 -1.15 1.60
CA ALA A 240 -17.66 -2.58 1.44
C ALA A 240 -16.41 -3.42 1.71
N GLY A 241 -16.53 -4.49 2.49
CA GLY A 241 -15.40 -5.38 2.74
C GLY A 241 -15.78 -6.67 3.45
N ASP A 242 -14.84 -7.61 3.41
CA ASP A 242 -14.84 -8.79 4.27
C ASP A 242 -13.97 -8.54 5.52
N GLU A 243 -13.61 -9.56 6.27
CA GLU A 243 -12.74 -9.43 7.45
C GLU A 243 -11.42 -8.73 7.14
N SER A 244 -10.90 -8.87 5.93
CA SER A 244 -9.66 -8.20 5.51
C SER A 244 -9.86 -6.70 5.26
N GLY A 245 -11.06 -6.30 4.84
CA GLY A 245 -11.45 -4.90 4.63
C GLY A 245 -11.95 -4.19 5.88
N LEU A 246 -12.42 -4.95 6.88
CA LEU A 246 -12.97 -4.42 8.13
C LEU A 246 -12.06 -3.38 8.82
N PRO A 247 -10.73 -3.59 8.97
CA PRO A 247 -9.87 -2.58 9.59
C PRO A 247 -9.85 -1.24 8.85
N GLY A 248 -9.89 -1.27 7.51
CA GLY A 248 -9.96 -0.07 6.66
C GLY A 248 -11.29 0.65 6.81
N ILE A 249 -12.40 -0.08 6.73
CA ILE A 249 -13.74 0.46 6.95
C ILE A 249 -13.84 1.10 8.33
N ALA A 250 -13.35 0.42 9.37
CA ALA A 250 -13.39 0.93 10.73
C ALA A 250 -12.57 2.21 10.92
N ARG A 251 -11.40 2.32 10.26
CA ARG A 251 -10.59 3.54 10.25
C ARG A 251 -11.29 4.68 9.53
N ILE A 252 -11.86 4.43 8.36
CA ILE A 252 -12.61 5.41 7.58
C ILE A 252 -13.80 5.91 8.39
N LEU A 253 -14.67 5.02 8.87
CA LEU A 253 -15.86 5.39 9.65
C LEU A 253 -15.54 6.30 10.84
N ALA A 254 -14.45 6.00 11.56
CA ALA A 254 -14.00 6.80 12.71
C ALA A 254 -13.47 8.20 12.32
N SER A 255 -13.05 8.40 11.06
CA SER A 255 -12.48 9.65 10.54
C SER A 255 -13.50 10.51 9.77
N LEU A 256 -14.65 9.96 9.40
CA LEU A 256 -15.66 10.70 8.64
C LEU A 256 -16.25 11.87 9.46
N PRO A 257 -16.58 12.99 8.79
CA PRO A 257 -17.33 14.08 9.42
C PRO A 257 -18.66 13.62 10.02
N GLN A 258 -19.10 14.22 11.11
CA GLN A 258 -20.38 13.88 11.77
C GLN A 258 -21.60 14.02 10.85
N ALA A 259 -21.54 14.89 9.85
CA ALA A 259 -22.60 15.09 8.87
C ALA A 259 -22.57 14.07 7.71
N ALA A 260 -21.57 13.20 7.64
CA ALA A 260 -21.43 12.22 6.56
C ALA A 260 -22.63 11.28 6.50
N GLN A 261 -23.07 11.00 5.28
CA GLN A 261 -24.14 10.06 4.97
C GLN A 261 -23.58 8.85 4.23
N GLY A 262 -24.22 7.69 4.35
CA GLY A 262 -23.77 6.55 3.58
C GLY A 262 -24.16 5.19 4.12
N LEU A 263 -23.51 4.18 3.55
CA LEU A 263 -23.73 2.77 3.86
C LEU A 263 -22.39 2.08 4.05
N ALA A 264 -22.31 1.17 5.01
CA ALA A 264 -21.17 0.28 5.18
C ALA A 264 -21.66 -1.18 5.23
N PHE A 265 -21.08 -2.03 4.40
CA PHE A 265 -21.39 -3.46 4.33
C PHE A 265 -20.13 -4.26 4.68
N ILE A 266 -20.23 -5.12 5.69
CA ILE A 266 -19.11 -5.91 6.17
C ILE A 266 -19.53 -7.39 6.22
N GLU A 267 -18.91 -8.21 5.36
CA GLU A 267 -19.11 -9.66 5.38
C GLU A 267 -18.20 -10.30 6.42
N VAL A 268 -18.81 -11.04 7.34
CA VAL A 268 -18.12 -11.81 8.37
C VAL A 268 -18.75 -13.20 8.50
N ARG A 269 -18.09 -14.10 9.22
CA ARG A 269 -18.59 -15.45 9.43
C ARG A 269 -19.98 -15.46 10.08
N ASP A 270 -20.10 -14.87 11.25
CA ASP A 270 -21.34 -14.84 12.04
C ASP A 270 -21.35 -13.64 13.01
N SER A 271 -22.36 -13.56 13.88
CA SER A 271 -22.52 -12.44 14.81
C SER A 271 -21.41 -12.34 15.87
N ALA A 272 -20.67 -13.42 16.15
CA ALA A 272 -19.55 -13.37 17.08
C ALA A 272 -18.31 -12.62 16.52
N GLU A 273 -18.31 -12.36 15.20
CA GLU A 273 -17.26 -11.59 14.53
C GLU A 273 -17.59 -10.08 14.43
N THR A 274 -18.70 -9.64 14.98
CA THR A 274 -19.09 -8.22 14.95
C THR A 274 -18.29 -7.41 15.98
N LEU A 275 -17.95 -6.18 15.61
CA LEU A 275 -17.24 -5.21 16.46
C LEU A 275 -18.05 -3.92 16.59
N PRO A 276 -18.01 -3.25 17.73
CA PRO A 276 -18.52 -1.90 17.85
C PRO A 276 -17.64 -0.94 17.02
N LEU A 277 -18.23 -0.29 16.02
CA LEU A 277 -17.55 0.65 15.15
C LEU A 277 -18.05 2.07 15.38
N ALA A 278 -17.16 2.97 15.78
CA ALA A 278 -17.44 4.40 15.82
C ALA A 278 -17.74 4.88 14.40
N ARG A 279 -18.86 5.59 14.21
CA ARG A 279 -19.29 6.11 12.91
C ARG A 279 -20.21 7.32 13.06
N PRO A 280 -20.36 8.16 12.03
CA PRO A 280 -21.38 9.20 11.99
C PRO A 280 -22.79 8.59 12.02
N PRO A 281 -23.77 9.29 12.64
CA PRO A 281 -25.14 8.76 12.75
C PRO A 281 -25.83 8.58 11.38
N GLY A 282 -25.42 9.34 10.37
CA GLY A 282 -25.93 9.23 9.00
C GLY A 282 -25.37 8.06 8.18
N VAL A 283 -24.44 7.27 8.73
CA VAL A 283 -23.88 6.10 8.05
C VAL A 283 -24.47 4.82 8.63
N ALA A 284 -25.30 4.13 7.85
CA ALA A 284 -25.88 2.84 8.26
C ALA A 284 -24.83 1.72 8.10
N LEU A 285 -24.74 0.84 9.10
CA LEU A 285 -23.82 -0.31 9.11
C LEU A 285 -24.60 -1.60 8.98
N HIS A 286 -24.23 -2.42 8.01
CA HIS A 286 -24.83 -3.72 7.71
C HIS A 286 -23.80 -4.83 7.84
N TRP A 287 -24.01 -5.75 8.78
CA TRP A 287 -23.24 -6.98 8.90
C TRP A 287 -23.88 -8.07 8.04
N LEU A 288 -23.09 -8.67 7.16
CA LEU A 288 -23.49 -9.75 6.26
C LEU A 288 -22.90 -11.06 6.77
N TYR A 289 -23.75 -11.99 7.20
CA TYR A 289 -23.32 -13.22 7.84
C TYR A 289 -23.30 -14.36 6.84
N ARG A 290 -22.10 -14.87 6.50
CA ARG A 290 -21.97 -16.00 5.59
C ARG A 290 -22.20 -17.37 6.25
N GLN A 291 -22.34 -17.39 7.58
CA GLN A 291 -22.61 -18.61 8.39
C GLN A 291 -21.56 -19.71 8.14
N ALA A 292 -22.00 -20.93 7.79
CA ALA A 292 -21.14 -22.06 7.53
C ALA A 292 -20.36 -21.99 6.19
N HIS A 293 -20.64 -21.00 5.34
CA HIS A 293 -19.94 -20.88 4.07
C HIS A 293 -18.50 -20.38 4.29
N ALA A 294 -17.57 -20.95 3.54
CA ALA A 294 -16.18 -20.52 3.58
C ALA A 294 -16.04 -19.07 3.08
N ALA A 295 -15.04 -18.33 3.61
CA ALA A 295 -14.74 -16.98 3.14
C ALA A 295 -14.45 -16.98 1.62
N GLY A 296 -14.93 -15.94 0.92
CA GLY A 296 -14.76 -15.76 -0.54
C GLY A 296 -15.56 -16.74 -1.41
N THR A 297 -16.59 -17.42 -0.86
CA THR A 297 -17.46 -18.33 -1.63
C THR A 297 -18.89 -17.80 -1.81
N THR A 298 -19.27 -16.80 -1.06
CA THR A 298 -20.62 -16.19 -1.12
C THR A 298 -20.68 -15.04 -2.12
N THR A 299 -21.89 -14.59 -2.41
CA THR A 299 -22.17 -13.37 -3.19
C THR A 299 -22.76 -12.25 -2.33
N LEU A 300 -22.78 -12.43 -0.99
CA LEU A 300 -23.43 -11.50 -0.06
C LEU A 300 -22.95 -10.06 -0.24
N LEU A 301 -21.66 -9.85 -0.35
CA LEU A 301 -21.08 -8.51 -0.51
C LEU A 301 -21.40 -7.90 -1.88
N PRO A 302 -21.15 -8.56 -3.04
CA PRO A 302 -21.61 -8.08 -4.34
C PRO A 302 -23.12 -7.84 -4.43
N ASP A 303 -23.95 -8.70 -3.82
CA ASP A 303 -25.40 -8.56 -3.86
C ASP A 303 -25.87 -7.35 -3.02
N ALA A 304 -25.25 -7.12 -1.85
CA ALA A 304 -25.51 -5.92 -1.06
C ALA A 304 -25.19 -4.63 -1.84
N ILE A 305 -24.08 -4.61 -2.58
CA ILE A 305 -23.70 -3.44 -3.41
C ILE A 305 -24.65 -3.26 -4.60
N ARG A 306 -25.14 -4.34 -5.22
CA ARG A 306 -26.17 -4.25 -6.28
C ARG A 306 -27.48 -3.69 -5.76
N GLY A 307 -27.82 -3.95 -4.48
CA GLY A 307 -29.02 -3.44 -3.81
C GLY A 307 -28.93 -2.01 -3.31
N VAL A 308 -27.80 -1.32 -3.47
CA VAL A 308 -27.65 0.08 -3.04
C VAL A 308 -28.55 1.00 -3.86
N ALA A 309 -29.35 1.80 -3.18
CA ALA A 309 -30.07 2.92 -3.78
C ALA A 309 -29.11 4.11 -3.95
N TRP A 310 -28.45 4.18 -5.10
CA TRP A 310 -27.49 5.23 -5.40
C TRP A 310 -28.16 6.58 -5.57
N PRO A 311 -27.56 7.71 -5.13
CA PRO A 311 -28.03 9.04 -5.46
C PRO A 311 -28.13 9.26 -6.96
N THR A 312 -29.09 10.04 -7.41
CA THR A 312 -29.24 10.40 -8.84
C THR A 312 -28.03 11.20 -9.33
N ASP A 313 -27.51 12.10 -8.50
CA ASP A 313 -26.24 12.78 -8.75
C ASP A 313 -25.10 12.02 -8.05
N LEU A 314 -24.25 11.40 -8.85
CA LEU A 314 -23.10 10.65 -8.38
C LEU A 314 -21.88 11.52 -8.08
N SER A 315 -21.87 12.81 -8.39
CA SER A 315 -20.69 13.68 -8.24
C SER A 315 -20.17 13.76 -6.80
N GLY A 316 -21.08 13.62 -5.83
CA GLY A 316 -20.78 13.61 -4.39
C GLY A 316 -20.61 12.21 -3.79
N VAL A 317 -20.51 11.15 -4.59
CA VAL A 317 -20.40 9.77 -4.10
C VAL A 317 -18.94 9.32 -4.08
N PHE A 318 -18.56 8.64 -3.00
CA PHE A 318 -17.28 7.94 -2.92
C PHE A 318 -17.46 6.50 -2.42
N PHE A 319 -16.84 5.57 -3.15
CA PHE A 319 -16.80 4.16 -2.80
C PHE A 319 -15.42 3.76 -2.30
N TRP A 320 -15.35 3.05 -1.18
CA TRP A 320 -14.14 2.37 -0.74
C TRP A 320 -14.41 0.91 -0.43
N GLY A 321 -13.51 0.01 -0.87
CA GLY A 321 -13.68 -1.40 -0.57
C GLY A 321 -12.37 -2.19 -0.52
N GLY A 322 -12.40 -3.29 0.25
CA GLY A 322 -11.33 -4.27 0.34
C GLY A 322 -11.90 -5.66 0.65
N CYS A 323 -11.69 -6.63 -0.24
CA CYS A 323 -12.28 -7.96 -0.11
C CYS A 323 -11.53 -9.00 -0.95
N GLU A 324 -12.06 -10.23 -0.93
CA GLU A 324 -11.58 -11.32 -1.78
C GLU A 324 -11.71 -10.98 -3.27
N HIS A 325 -10.79 -11.47 -4.08
CA HIS A 325 -10.64 -11.15 -5.50
C HIS A 325 -11.90 -11.34 -6.34
N ARG A 326 -12.68 -12.41 -6.15
CA ARG A 326 -13.93 -12.64 -6.88
C ARG A 326 -14.96 -11.54 -6.59
N ALA A 327 -15.17 -11.25 -5.29
CA ALA A 327 -16.07 -10.19 -4.87
C ALA A 327 -15.58 -8.81 -5.40
N PHE A 328 -14.26 -8.56 -5.33
CA PHE A 328 -13.64 -7.38 -5.92
C PHE A 328 -14.00 -7.20 -7.40
N ARG A 329 -13.82 -8.25 -8.24
CA ARG A 329 -14.13 -8.19 -9.67
C ARG A 329 -15.61 -7.92 -9.93
N ASP A 330 -16.50 -8.58 -9.20
CA ASP A 330 -17.94 -8.44 -9.39
C ASP A 330 -18.41 -7.02 -8.98
N ILE A 331 -17.91 -6.50 -7.88
CA ILE A 331 -18.20 -5.14 -7.41
C ILE A 331 -17.61 -4.11 -8.39
N HIS A 332 -16.35 -4.24 -8.79
CA HIS A 332 -15.71 -3.32 -9.72
C HIS A 332 -16.48 -3.22 -11.04
N ARG A 333 -16.87 -4.37 -11.61
CA ARG A 333 -17.67 -4.42 -12.84
C ARG A 333 -19.01 -3.71 -12.68
N HIS A 334 -19.71 -3.93 -11.57
CA HIS A 334 -20.98 -3.28 -11.26
C HIS A 334 -20.82 -1.76 -11.11
N LEU A 335 -19.84 -1.30 -10.33
CA LEU A 335 -19.58 0.13 -10.13
C LEU A 335 -19.25 0.85 -11.43
N LYS A 336 -18.44 0.23 -12.28
CA LYS A 336 -17.97 0.81 -13.55
C LYS A 336 -19.05 0.82 -14.62
N HIS A 337 -19.76 -0.30 -14.83
CA HIS A 337 -20.62 -0.48 -15.99
C HIS A 337 -22.12 -0.28 -15.70
N THR A 338 -22.57 -0.44 -14.46
CA THR A 338 -23.99 -0.29 -14.08
C THR A 338 -24.23 1.02 -13.37
N VAL A 339 -23.41 1.32 -12.35
CA VAL A 339 -23.55 2.56 -11.57
C VAL A 339 -22.91 3.75 -12.29
N GLY A 340 -21.77 3.57 -12.95
CA GLY A 340 -21.07 4.62 -13.69
C GLY A 340 -20.13 5.46 -12.84
N LEU A 341 -19.60 4.94 -11.71
CA LEU A 341 -18.60 5.65 -10.92
C LEU A 341 -17.28 5.74 -11.68
N SER A 342 -16.71 6.95 -11.72
CA SER A 342 -15.38 7.19 -12.26
C SER A 342 -14.28 6.59 -11.37
N SER A 343 -13.08 6.41 -11.91
CA SER A 343 -11.91 5.96 -11.14
C SER A 343 -11.53 6.91 -9.98
N ALA A 344 -11.85 8.21 -10.14
CA ALA A 344 -11.61 9.21 -9.09
C ALA A 344 -12.55 9.06 -7.88
N GLN A 345 -13.71 8.43 -8.06
CA GLN A 345 -14.76 8.25 -7.04
C GLN A 345 -14.70 6.91 -6.35
N GLN A 346 -13.75 6.07 -6.67
CA GLN A 346 -13.66 4.75 -6.07
C GLN A 346 -12.22 4.36 -5.74
N VAL A 347 -12.09 3.65 -4.64
CA VAL A 347 -10.89 2.94 -4.23
C VAL A 347 -11.33 1.53 -3.84
N LEU A 348 -10.92 0.55 -4.61
CA LEU A 348 -11.30 -0.85 -4.36
C LEU A 348 -10.09 -1.75 -4.55
N TYR A 349 -9.84 -2.60 -3.55
CA TYR A 349 -8.69 -3.48 -3.50
C TYR A 349 -9.09 -4.95 -3.45
N SER A 350 -8.38 -5.77 -4.21
CA SER A 350 -8.31 -7.21 -4.00
C SER A 350 -7.32 -7.48 -2.88
N HIS A 351 -7.80 -7.63 -1.65
CA HIS A 351 -6.95 -7.83 -0.47
C HIS A 351 -6.36 -9.24 -0.42
N TRP A 352 -7.08 -10.22 -0.91
CA TRP A 352 -6.63 -11.60 -0.95
C TRP A 352 -7.32 -12.38 -2.07
N HIS A 353 -6.74 -13.52 -2.40
CA HIS A 353 -7.24 -14.41 -3.44
C HIS A 353 -7.36 -15.82 -2.87
N ARG A 354 -8.54 -16.42 -2.98
CA ARG A 354 -8.81 -17.75 -2.42
C ARG A 354 -7.91 -18.87 -2.98
N ARG A 355 -7.43 -18.72 -4.21
CA ARG A 355 -6.69 -19.77 -4.94
C ARG A 355 -5.20 -19.47 -5.11
N LEU A 356 -4.77 -18.26 -4.85
CA LEU A 356 -3.39 -17.84 -5.08
C LEU A 356 -2.80 -17.24 -3.81
N SER A 357 -1.55 -17.57 -3.52
CA SER A 357 -0.78 -16.85 -2.51
C SER A 357 -0.30 -15.49 -3.04
N GLU A 358 0.15 -14.60 -2.17
CA GLU A 358 0.72 -13.30 -2.60
C GLU A 358 1.94 -13.50 -3.50
N GLU A 359 2.77 -14.51 -3.21
CA GLU A 359 3.93 -14.85 -4.03
C GLU A 359 3.51 -15.26 -5.45
N GLN A 360 2.48 -16.12 -5.57
CA GLN A 360 1.93 -16.51 -6.88
C GLN A 360 1.28 -15.34 -7.62
N ILE A 361 0.61 -14.43 -6.90
CA ILE A 361 0.04 -13.21 -7.48
C ILE A 361 1.16 -12.31 -8.04
N ILE A 362 2.28 -12.17 -7.33
CA ILE A 362 3.43 -11.40 -7.79
C ILE A 362 4.04 -12.03 -9.05
N GLU A 363 4.13 -13.36 -9.12
CA GLU A 363 4.62 -14.09 -10.30
C GLU A 363 3.71 -13.92 -11.52
N VAL A 364 2.39 -14.00 -11.32
CA VAL A 364 1.37 -13.82 -12.39
C VAL A 364 1.32 -12.34 -12.85
N GLY A 365 1.64 -11.41 -11.95
CA GLY A 365 1.69 -9.98 -12.24
C GLY A 365 0.31 -9.33 -12.37
N ALA A 366 0.23 -8.24 -13.14
CA ALA A 366 -0.96 -7.40 -13.26
C ALA A 366 -2.22 -8.17 -13.71
N SER A 367 -2.08 -9.24 -14.49
CA SER A 367 -3.20 -10.06 -14.94
C SER A 367 -3.94 -10.79 -13.79
N ALA A 368 -3.31 -10.95 -12.62
CA ALA A 368 -3.97 -11.47 -11.43
C ALA A 368 -4.91 -10.45 -10.77
N TYR A 369 -4.72 -9.16 -11.04
CA TYR A 369 -5.47 -8.07 -10.41
C TYR A 369 -6.45 -7.36 -11.34
N LEU A 370 -6.15 -7.31 -12.63
CA LEU A 370 -6.99 -6.58 -13.57
C LEU A 370 -8.30 -7.36 -13.78
N PRO A 371 -9.46 -6.72 -13.54
CA PRO A 371 -10.73 -7.27 -14.01
C PRO A 371 -10.71 -7.25 -15.53
N GLU A 372 -11.01 -8.39 -16.15
CA GLU A 372 -11.29 -8.48 -17.60
C GLU A 372 -12.52 -7.67 -17.97
#